data_52ca0a6bf5f5d947b62daca4fbf3c509
#
_entry.id   52ca0a6bf5f5d947b62daca4fbf3c509
#
_cell.length_a   1.000
_cell.length_b   1.000
_cell.length_c   1.000
_cell.angle_alpha   90.00
_cell.angle_beta   90.00
_cell.angle_gamma   90.00
#
_symmetry.space_group_name_H-M   'P 1'
#
loop_
_entity.id
_entity.type
_entity.pdbx_description
1 polymer ?
#
loop_
_entity_poly.entity_id
_entity_poly.type
_entity_poly.pdbx_seq_one_letter_code
_entity_poly.pdbx_strand_id
1 'polypeptide(L)'
;MEWKEDILGNVLEVKYGKDHKKLAEGQYPVYGSGGLMRYVDSKLYDGPSILIPRKGTLNNIMFVESPFWTVDTMFWTIINADKIDPKFLFYSICKRDFASMNVGSAVPSMTVSILNDIQISYPKNLADQRRIASILSSLDRKIELNNKINADLEEMAQA
;
A
#
# COMPACT_ATOMS: atom_id res chain seq x y z
N MET A 1 22.11 -15.79 0.99
CA MET A 1 20.82 -15.21 0.49
C MET A 1 20.98 -14.90 -0.98
N GLU A 2 20.22 -15.58 -1.82
CA GLU A 2 20.26 -15.39 -3.28
C GLU A 2 19.11 -14.46 -3.71
N TRP A 3 19.42 -13.43 -4.50
CA TRP A 3 18.44 -12.46 -4.98
C TRP A 3 18.02 -12.74 -6.42
N LYS A 4 16.82 -12.36 -6.74
CA LYS A 4 16.22 -12.41 -8.09
C LYS A 4 15.76 -11.00 -8.47
N GLU A 5 16.03 -10.63 -9.72
CA GLU A 5 15.43 -9.43 -10.33
C GLU A 5 14.20 -9.81 -11.12
N ASP A 6 13.18 -8.96 -11.09
CA ASP A 6 11.91 -9.18 -11.74
C ASP A 6 11.21 -7.82 -11.99
N ILE A 7 10.05 -7.85 -12.59
CA ILE A 7 9.16 -6.69 -12.70
C ILE A 7 7.93 -6.87 -11.83
N LEU A 8 7.35 -5.77 -11.39
CA LEU A 8 6.22 -5.77 -10.47
C LEU A 8 5.02 -6.56 -11.01
N GLY A 9 4.72 -6.44 -12.31
CA GLY A 9 3.64 -7.15 -12.98
C GLY A 9 3.77 -8.68 -12.97
N ASN A 10 4.94 -9.24 -12.68
CA ASN A 10 5.14 -10.69 -12.58
C ASN A 10 4.82 -11.26 -11.17
N VAL A 11 4.69 -10.40 -10.18
CA VAL A 11 4.45 -10.81 -8.78
C VAL A 11 3.12 -10.32 -8.22
N LEU A 12 2.42 -9.41 -8.92
CA LEU A 12 1.08 -8.96 -8.54
C LEU A 12 0.23 -8.62 -9.77
N GLU A 13 -1.07 -8.51 -9.55
CA GLU A 13 -2.03 -8.01 -10.52
C GLU A 13 -2.63 -6.70 -10.01
N VAL A 14 -2.62 -5.66 -10.85
CA VAL A 14 -3.18 -4.34 -10.52
C VAL A 14 -4.66 -4.30 -10.88
N LYS A 15 -5.50 -3.89 -9.95
CA LYS A 15 -6.94 -3.73 -10.09
C LYS A 15 -7.35 -2.28 -9.88
N TYR A 16 -8.45 -1.86 -10.53
CA TYR A 16 -9.03 -0.54 -10.35
C TYR A 16 -9.95 -0.49 -9.14
N GLY A 17 -9.85 0.59 -8.36
CA GLY A 17 -10.86 0.93 -7.37
C GLY A 17 -12.20 1.31 -8.02
N LYS A 18 -13.23 1.46 -7.23
CA LYS A 18 -14.60 1.72 -7.68
C LYS A 18 -15.25 2.84 -6.88
N ASP A 19 -16.17 3.57 -7.49
CA ASP A 19 -16.97 4.58 -6.81
C ASP A 19 -17.68 3.99 -5.58
N HIS A 20 -17.64 4.73 -4.48
CA HIS A 20 -18.18 4.32 -3.18
C HIS A 20 -19.46 5.09 -2.78
N LYS A 21 -19.87 6.08 -3.56
CA LYS A 21 -20.91 7.05 -3.15
C LYS A 21 -22.27 6.43 -2.88
N LYS A 22 -22.58 5.32 -3.58
CA LYS A 22 -23.85 4.59 -3.43
C LYS A 22 -23.83 3.54 -2.33
N LEU A 23 -22.69 3.29 -1.70
CA LEU A 23 -22.58 2.30 -0.63
C LEU A 23 -23.11 2.88 0.68
N ALA A 24 -23.81 2.05 1.46
CA ALA A 24 -24.26 2.39 2.79
C ALA A 24 -23.09 2.41 3.78
N GLU A 25 -23.29 3.07 4.91
CA GLU A 25 -22.32 3.01 6.02
C GLU A 25 -22.19 1.58 6.55
N GLY A 26 -20.97 1.20 6.97
CA GLY A 26 -20.68 -0.15 7.41
C GLY A 26 -19.33 -0.26 8.12
N GLN A 27 -18.72 -1.42 8.02
CA GLN A 27 -17.52 -1.78 8.76
C GLN A 27 -16.23 -1.80 7.94
N TYR A 28 -16.33 -1.73 6.61
CA TYR A 28 -15.16 -1.84 5.74
C TYR A 28 -14.59 -0.45 5.42
N PRO A 29 -13.27 -0.24 5.68
CA PRO A 29 -12.64 1.05 5.39
C PRO A 29 -12.59 1.32 3.89
N VAL A 30 -12.82 2.57 3.51
CA VAL A 30 -12.66 3.08 2.14
C VAL A 30 -11.41 3.94 2.09
N TYR A 31 -10.51 3.63 1.18
CA TYR A 31 -9.26 4.37 0.98
C TYR A 31 -9.27 5.17 -0.31
N GLY A 32 -8.84 6.41 -0.22
CA GLY A 32 -8.49 7.28 -1.33
C GLY A 32 -6.99 7.59 -1.32
N SER A 33 -6.52 8.44 -2.24
CA SER A 33 -5.09 8.82 -2.32
C SER A 33 -4.59 9.56 -1.07
N GLY A 34 -5.45 10.18 -0.30
CA GLY A 34 -5.14 10.83 0.98
C GLY A 34 -5.23 9.91 2.20
N GLY A 35 -5.62 8.65 2.05
CA GLY A 35 -5.80 7.70 3.14
C GLY A 35 -7.25 7.29 3.38
N LEU A 36 -7.56 6.91 4.61
CA LEU A 36 -8.91 6.51 5.02
C LEU A 36 -9.92 7.65 4.87
N MET A 37 -11.05 7.37 4.22
CA MET A 37 -12.12 8.36 3.96
C MET A 37 -13.37 8.13 4.80
N ARG A 38 -13.89 6.90 4.81
CA ARG A 38 -15.12 6.50 5.53
C ARG A 38 -15.18 4.98 5.67
N TYR A 39 -16.27 4.47 6.24
CA TYR A 39 -16.56 3.03 6.32
C TYR A 39 -17.85 2.72 5.57
N VAL A 40 -17.87 1.60 4.85
CA VAL A 40 -19.00 1.14 4.03
C VAL A 40 -19.36 -0.30 4.32
N ASP A 41 -20.54 -0.72 3.84
CA ASP A 41 -21.11 -2.07 4.04
C ASP A 41 -20.55 -3.15 3.09
N SER A 42 -19.74 -2.75 2.12
CA SER A 42 -19.22 -3.63 1.08
C SER A 42 -17.70 -3.57 1.01
N LYS A 43 -17.08 -4.68 0.57
CA LYS A 43 -15.63 -4.79 0.36
C LYS A 43 -15.32 -5.12 -1.10
N LEU A 44 -14.17 -4.69 -1.59
CA LEU A 44 -13.62 -5.11 -2.88
C LEU A 44 -12.77 -6.37 -2.76
N TYR A 45 -12.00 -6.47 -1.67
CA TYR A 45 -11.05 -7.54 -1.47
C TYR A 45 -10.75 -7.74 0.03
N ASP A 46 -10.31 -8.94 0.40
CA ASP A 46 -10.02 -9.26 1.80
C ASP A 46 -8.59 -8.95 2.22
N GLY A 47 -7.71 -8.65 1.29
CA GLY A 47 -6.28 -8.45 1.56
C GLY A 47 -5.49 -9.76 1.68
N PRO A 48 -4.15 -9.70 1.87
CA PRO A 48 -3.35 -8.49 1.88
C PRO A 48 -3.27 -7.83 0.50
N SER A 49 -3.20 -6.51 0.48
CA SER A 49 -3.10 -5.73 -0.75
C SER A 49 -2.23 -4.49 -0.55
N ILE A 50 -1.54 -4.09 -1.60
CA ILE A 50 -0.88 -2.78 -1.70
C ILE A 50 -1.79 -1.85 -2.45
N LEU A 51 -2.13 -0.72 -1.85
CA LEU A 51 -2.96 0.32 -2.44
C LEU A 51 -2.07 1.40 -3.04
N ILE A 52 -2.26 1.67 -4.31
CA ILE A 52 -1.41 2.59 -5.09
C ILE A 52 -2.29 3.69 -5.69
N PRO A 53 -2.03 4.96 -5.39
CA PRO A 53 -2.78 6.05 -5.98
C PRO A 53 -2.67 6.06 -7.51
N ARG A 54 -3.80 6.17 -8.20
CA ARG A 54 -3.89 6.38 -9.64
C ARG A 54 -3.85 7.85 -9.99
N LYS A 55 -4.44 8.68 -9.13
CA LYS A 55 -4.48 10.15 -9.25
C LYS A 55 -4.30 10.78 -7.87
N GLY A 56 -3.84 12.02 -7.84
CA GLY A 56 -3.67 12.78 -6.61
C GLY A 56 -2.30 12.57 -5.97
N THR A 57 -2.24 12.17 -4.71
CA THR A 57 -0.99 12.00 -3.94
C THR A 57 -0.32 10.67 -4.28
N LEU A 58 0.41 10.60 -5.40
CA LEU A 58 0.94 9.35 -5.97
C LEU A 58 1.92 8.60 -5.06
N ASN A 59 2.63 9.28 -4.15
CA ASN A 59 3.60 8.66 -3.25
C ASN A 59 2.97 8.03 -2.00
N ASN A 60 1.66 8.17 -1.80
CA ASN A 60 0.97 7.60 -0.64
C ASN A 60 0.62 6.13 -0.86
N ILE A 61 1.61 5.28 -0.88
CA ILE A 61 1.46 3.83 -1.00
C ILE A 61 1.06 3.26 0.36
N MET A 62 -0.02 2.47 0.39
CA MET A 62 -0.56 1.89 1.63
C MET A 62 -0.56 0.37 1.57
N PHE A 63 -0.46 -0.27 2.72
CA PHE A 63 -0.58 -1.73 2.88
C PHE A 63 -1.77 -2.07 3.77
N VAL A 64 -2.67 -2.94 3.29
CA VAL A 64 -3.89 -3.32 4.00
C VAL A 64 -3.97 -4.84 4.08
N GLU A 65 -4.10 -5.37 5.29
CA GLU A 65 -4.16 -6.82 5.55
C GLU A 65 -5.60 -7.33 5.81
N SER A 66 -6.56 -6.43 5.94
CA SER A 66 -7.98 -6.73 6.24
C SER A 66 -8.89 -6.33 5.07
N PRO A 67 -10.17 -6.73 5.08
CA PRO A 67 -11.13 -6.35 4.05
C PRO A 67 -11.27 -4.84 3.89
N PHE A 68 -11.33 -4.37 2.65
CA PHE A 68 -11.35 -2.94 2.33
C PHE A 68 -12.11 -2.62 1.04
N TRP A 69 -12.34 -1.32 0.84
CA TRP A 69 -12.77 -0.71 -0.41
C TRP A 69 -11.80 0.39 -0.82
N THR A 70 -11.58 0.59 -2.12
CA THR A 70 -10.85 1.74 -2.65
C THR A 70 -11.67 2.47 -3.69
N VAL A 71 -11.54 3.81 -3.72
CA VAL A 71 -12.21 4.67 -4.70
C VAL A 71 -11.57 4.54 -6.10
N ASP A 72 -12.22 5.10 -7.10
CA ASP A 72 -11.80 5.03 -8.51
C ASP A 72 -10.47 5.75 -8.83
N THR A 73 -9.98 6.63 -7.94
CA THR A 73 -8.65 7.25 -8.03
C THR A 73 -7.53 6.41 -7.43
N MET A 74 -7.84 5.17 -7.05
CA MET A 74 -6.88 4.22 -6.49
C MET A 74 -6.77 2.97 -7.35
N PHE A 75 -5.57 2.36 -7.32
CA PHE A 75 -5.37 0.94 -7.63
C PHE A 75 -5.29 0.13 -6.34
N TRP A 76 -5.70 -1.11 -6.41
CA TRP A 76 -5.41 -2.14 -5.41
C TRP A 76 -4.79 -3.36 -6.11
N THR A 77 -4.22 -4.28 -5.35
CA THR A 77 -3.40 -5.35 -5.93
C THR A 77 -3.76 -6.71 -5.38
N ILE A 78 -3.66 -7.73 -6.24
CA ILE A 78 -3.65 -9.14 -5.84
C ILE A 78 -2.20 -9.62 -5.94
N ILE A 79 -1.61 -10.00 -4.80
CA ILE A 79 -0.19 -10.36 -4.72
C ILE A 79 -0.05 -11.87 -4.82
N ASN A 80 0.90 -12.35 -5.64
CA ASN A 80 1.23 -13.75 -5.73
C ASN A 80 2.11 -14.18 -4.54
N ALA A 81 1.48 -14.61 -3.46
CA ALA A 81 2.16 -14.98 -2.21
C ALA A 81 3.05 -16.24 -2.32
N ASP A 82 2.95 -17.01 -3.41
CA ASP A 82 3.85 -18.13 -3.69
C ASP A 82 5.22 -17.64 -4.20
N LYS A 83 5.27 -16.43 -4.75
CA LYS A 83 6.50 -15.82 -5.29
C LYS A 83 7.11 -14.79 -4.35
N ILE A 84 6.28 -13.99 -3.71
CA ILE A 84 6.75 -12.86 -2.91
C ILE A 84 5.87 -12.65 -1.68
N ASP A 85 6.51 -12.40 -0.54
CA ASP A 85 5.80 -12.01 0.67
C ASP A 85 5.18 -10.62 0.50
N PRO A 86 3.87 -10.47 0.77
CA PRO A 86 3.18 -9.19 0.53
C PRO A 86 3.77 -8.01 1.31
N LYS A 87 4.16 -8.21 2.55
CA LYS A 87 4.73 -7.16 3.39
C LYS A 87 6.14 -6.79 2.95
N PHE A 88 6.95 -7.77 2.55
CA PHE A 88 8.26 -7.54 1.94
C PHE A 88 8.09 -6.68 0.66
N LEU A 89 7.16 -7.05 -0.22
CA LEU A 89 6.92 -6.30 -1.46
C LEU A 89 6.53 -4.86 -1.16
N PHE A 90 5.62 -4.63 -0.21
CA PHE A 90 5.26 -3.29 0.22
C PHE A 90 6.49 -2.47 0.64
N TYR A 91 7.34 -3.00 1.52
CA TYR A 91 8.56 -2.30 1.96
C TYR A 91 9.56 -2.05 0.83
N SER A 92 9.61 -2.92 -0.17
CA SER A 92 10.53 -2.75 -1.31
C SER A 92 10.12 -1.62 -2.26
N ILE A 93 8.84 -1.22 -2.27
CA ILE A 93 8.32 -0.21 -3.19
C ILE A 93 7.79 1.06 -2.52
N CYS A 94 7.40 1.03 -1.25
CA CYS A 94 6.66 2.12 -0.60
C CYS A 94 7.42 3.46 -0.51
N LYS A 95 8.74 3.45 -0.65
CA LYS A 95 9.58 4.66 -0.63
C LYS A 95 10.04 5.13 -2.02
N ARG A 96 9.58 4.48 -3.08
CA ARG A 96 9.88 4.92 -4.44
C ARG A 96 9.15 6.22 -4.77
N ASP A 97 9.75 7.01 -5.64
CA ASP A 97 9.15 8.25 -6.10
C ASP A 97 8.18 7.98 -7.27
N PHE A 98 6.95 7.58 -6.93
CA PHE A 98 5.88 7.37 -7.91
C PHE A 98 5.45 8.67 -8.60
N ALA A 99 5.60 9.80 -7.92
CA ALA A 99 5.27 11.09 -8.51
C ALA A 99 6.15 11.43 -9.71
N SER A 100 7.42 10.98 -9.73
CA SER A 100 8.32 11.17 -10.88
C SER A 100 7.92 10.31 -12.09
N MET A 101 7.15 9.24 -11.91
CA MET A 101 6.66 8.35 -12.95
C MET A 101 5.35 8.84 -13.58
N ASN A 102 4.87 10.00 -13.18
CA ASN A 102 3.62 10.62 -13.61
C ASN A 102 3.56 10.85 -15.13
N VAL A 103 2.42 10.53 -15.72
CA VAL A 103 2.11 10.77 -17.15
C VAL A 103 1.04 11.84 -17.37
N GLY A 104 0.46 12.39 -16.29
CA GLY A 104 -0.54 13.45 -16.36
C GLY A 104 0.10 14.84 -16.48
N SER A 105 -0.48 15.72 -17.30
CA SER A 105 0.01 17.09 -17.48
C SER A 105 -0.58 18.07 -16.44
N ALA A 106 -1.87 17.95 -16.15
CA ALA A 106 -2.58 18.85 -15.22
C ALA A 106 -2.84 18.19 -13.85
N VAL A 107 -3.19 16.88 -13.87
CA VAL A 107 -3.40 16.09 -12.66
C VAL A 107 -2.41 14.92 -12.67
N PRO A 108 -1.60 14.75 -11.61
CA PRO A 108 -0.71 13.61 -11.51
C PRO A 108 -1.46 12.29 -11.69
N SER A 109 -1.00 11.45 -12.62
CA SER A 109 -1.65 10.18 -12.99
C SER A 109 -0.65 9.05 -13.15
N MET A 110 -1.06 7.86 -12.71
CA MET A 110 -0.33 6.60 -12.83
C MET A 110 -1.10 5.63 -13.73
N THR A 111 -0.40 4.78 -14.46
CA THR A 111 -1.01 3.73 -15.30
C THR A 111 -0.59 2.34 -14.86
N VAL A 112 -1.40 1.35 -15.20
CA VAL A 112 -1.09 -0.07 -14.95
C VAL A 112 0.18 -0.49 -15.66
N SER A 113 0.40 -0.02 -16.89
CA SER A 113 1.61 -0.35 -17.67
C SER A 113 2.88 0.12 -16.96
N ILE A 114 2.90 1.35 -16.47
CA ILE A 114 4.05 1.89 -15.71
C ILE A 114 4.29 1.07 -14.45
N LEU A 115 3.24 0.74 -13.72
CA LEU A 115 3.37 -0.08 -12.49
C LEU A 115 3.93 -1.47 -12.80
N ASN A 116 3.43 -2.13 -13.85
CA ASN A 116 3.87 -3.47 -14.21
C ASN A 116 5.36 -3.52 -14.58
N ASP A 117 5.90 -2.46 -15.17
CA ASP A 117 7.29 -2.38 -15.62
C ASP A 117 8.28 -1.97 -14.52
N ILE A 118 7.82 -1.67 -13.31
CA ILE A 118 8.69 -1.32 -12.19
C ILE A 118 9.62 -2.49 -11.86
N GLN A 119 10.93 -2.23 -11.92
CA GLN A 119 11.96 -3.20 -11.56
C GLN A 119 11.98 -3.41 -10.05
N ILE A 120 11.97 -4.67 -9.63
CA ILE A 120 12.08 -5.09 -8.23
C ILE A 120 13.17 -6.14 -8.08
N SER A 121 13.74 -6.20 -6.89
CA SER A 121 14.70 -7.23 -6.51
C SER A 121 14.30 -7.83 -5.17
N TYR A 122 14.33 -9.14 -5.06
CA TYR A 122 13.91 -9.84 -3.85
C TYR A 122 14.67 -11.16 -3.63
N PRO A 123 14.85 -11.61 -2.37
CA PRO A 123 15.39 -12.92 -2.08
C PRO A 123 14.53 -14.03 -2.70
N LYS A 124 15.14 -15.02 -3.32
CA LYS A 124 14.40 -16.17 -3.87
C LYS A 124 13.62 -16.96 -2.81
N ASN A 125 14.12 -16.98 -1.58
CA ASN A 125 13.52 -17.70 -0.49
C ASN A 125 12.52 -16.84 0.27
N LEU A 126 11.27 -17.29 0.37
CA LEU A 126 10.20 -16.59 1.10
C LEU A 126 10.51 -16.40 2.59
N ALA A 127 11.26 -17.33 3.21
CA ALA A 127 11.65 -17.18 4.62
C ALA A 127 12.57 -15.96 4.83
N ASP A 128 13.49 -15.70 3.90
CA ASP A 128 14.35 -14.53 3.94
C ASP A 128 13.55 -13.24 3.73
N GLN A 129 12.60 -13.24 2.80
CA GLN A 129 11.70 -12.11 2.58
C GLN A 129 10.90 -11.78 3.84
N ARG A 130 10.29 -12.78 4.47
CA ARG A 130 9.53 -12.62 5.72
C ARG A 130 10.39 -12.12 6.87
N ARG A 131 11.63 -12.59 6.96
CA ARG A 131 12.59 -12.13 7.97
C ARG A 131 12.91 -10.65 7.81
N ILE A 132 13.18 -10.19 6.59
CA ILE A 132 13.42 -8.78 6.29
C ILE A 132 12.18 -7.95 6.62
N ALA A 133 11.00 -8.36 6.16
CA ALA A 133 9.74 -7.69 6.42
C ALA A 133 9.41 -7.60 7.92
N SER A 134 9.72 -8.64 8.68
CA SER A 134 9.53 -8.66 10.14
C SER A 134 10.39 -7.63 10.85
N ILE A 135 11.66 -7.48 10.46
CA ILE A 135 12.56 -6.46 11.02
C ILE A 135 12.01 -5.06 10.73
N LEU A 136 11.65 -4.77 9.47
CA LEU A 136 11.12 -3.46 9.06
C LEU A 136 9.80 -3.13 9.76
N SER A 137 8.86 -4.09 9.85
CA SER A 137 7.60 -3.86 10.53
C SER A 137 7.76 -3.70 12.04
N SER A 138 8.78 -4.27 12.65
CA SER A 138 9.11 -4.03 14.06
C SER A 138 9.62 -2.61 14.28
N LEU A 139 10.39 -2.06 13.35
CA LEU A 139 10.83 -0.66 13.38
C LEU A 139 9.64 0.30 13.20
N ASP A 140 8.74 0.03 12.28
CA ASP A 140 7.54 0.85 12.09
C ASP A 140 6.67 0.89 13.35
N ARG A 141 6.45 -0.27 13.98
CA ARG A 141 5.71 -0.33 15.25
C ARG A 141 6.38 0.47 16.37
N LYS A 142 7.71 0.49 16.42
CA LYS A 142 8.46 1.33 17.36
C LYS A 142 8.26 2.81 17.09
N ILE A 143 8.30 3.22 15.82
CA ILE A 143 8.06 4.61 15.41
C ILE A 143 6.65 5.04 15.79
N GLU A 144 5.64 4.23 15.49
CA GLU A 144 4.24 4.50 15.88
C GLU A 144 4.08 4.64 17.39
N LEU A 145 4.65 3.72 18.15
CA LEU A 145 4.60 3.76 19.62
C LEU A 145 5.30 5.02 20.17
N ASN A 146 6.46 5.37 19.66
CA ASN A 146 7.18 6.57 20.09
C ASN A 146 6.40 7.85 19.75
N ASN A 147 5.78 7.91 18.57
CA ASN A 147 4.95 9.05 18.18
C ASN A 147 3.73 9.19 19.10
N LYS A 148 3.10 8.08 19.46
CA LYS A 148 1.99 8.07 20.42
C LYS A 148 2.43 8.54 21.82
N ILE A 149 3.55 8.01 22.31
CA ILE A 149 4.11 8.44 23.61
C ILE A 149 4.41 9.95 23.60
N ASN A 150 5.02 10.46 22.53
CA ASN A 150 5.31 11.90 22.40
C ASN A 150 4.03 12.75 22.41
N ALA A 151 3.00 12.33 21.69
CA ALA A 151 1.70 13.02 21.69
C ALA A 151 1.05 13.02 23.08
N ASP A 152 1.06 11.88 23.77
CA ASP A 152 0.54 11.76 25.13
C ASP A 152 1.32 12.66 26.11
N LEU A 153 2.65 12.74 25.99
CA LEU A 153 3.50 13.61 26.83
C LEU A 153 3.23 15.09 26.56
N GLU A 154 3.04 15.49 25.30
CA GLU A 154 2.69 16.86 24.93
C GLU A 154 1.32 17.25 25.49
N GLU A 155 0.34 16.37 25.41
CA GLU A 155 -0.99 16.58 26.01
C GLU A 155 -0.90 16.74 27.53
N MET A 156 -0.13 15.89 28.21
CA MET A 156 0.11 15.99 29.65
C MET A 156 0.81 17.30 30.05
N ALA A 157 1.72 17.80 29.23
CA ALA A 157 2.43 19.06 29.49
C ALA A 157 1.53 20.31 29.34
N GLN A 158 0.44 20.21 28.56
CA GLN A 158 -0.52 21.28 28.34
C GLN A 158 -1.68 21.28 29.34
N ALA A 159 -1.81 20.24 30.11
CA ALA A 159 -2.86 20.10 31.10
C ALA A 159 -2.67 21.00 32.36
#